data_02eb6b35ec46aadf5e0ba6b738886b99
#
_entry.id   02eb6b35ec46aadf5e0ba6b738886b99
#
_cell.length_a   1.000
_cell.length_b   1.000
_cell.length_c   1.000
_cell.angle_alpha   90.00
_cell.angle_beta   90.00
_cell.angle_gamma   90.00
#
_symmetry.space_group_name_H-M   'P 1'
#
loop_
_entity.id
_entity.type
_entity.pdbx_description
1 polymer ?
#
loop_
_entity_poly.entity_id
_entity_poly.type
_entity_poly.pdbx_seq_one_letter_code
_entity_poly.pdbx_strand_id
1 'polypeptide(L)'
;GTTVELKDGAKVLLKFTMNWNGEIVIQTFFDEVGKNYIFRQKGVFKDSFIMTNPNGVELLVVKPDLKWFEMNYEYQISTSDAFEELNHKDILLMNALHCANYFMTIMMSGMA
;
A
#
# COMPACT_ATOMS: atom_id res chain seq x y z
N GLY A 1 0.30 13.85 10.30
CA GLY A 1 -0.34 12.56 10.08
C GLY A 1 0.19 11.48 11.02
N THR A 2 -0.48 10.35 11.03
CA THR A 2 -0.08 9.21 11.87
C THR A 2 1.00 8.40 11.16
N THR A 3 2.07 8.10 11.87
CA THR A 3 3.13 7.22 11.37
C THR A 3 3.01 5.86 12.03
N VAL A 4 3.05 4.79 11.23
CA VAL A 4 3.03 3.42 11.70
C VAL A 4 4.35 2.77 11.33
N GLU A 5 4.92 2.01 12.28
CA GLU A 5 6.20 1.35 12.10
C GLU A 5 6.03 -0.17 12.19
N LEU A 6 6.69 -0.90 11.28
CA LEU A 6 6.88 -2.34 11.39
C LEU A 6 8.28 -2.59 11.91
N LYS A 7 8.39 -3.34 13.01
CA LYS A 7 9.66 -3.61 13.68
C LYS A 7 9.94 -5.10 13.78
N ASP A 8 11.22 -5.44 13.77
CA ASP A 8 11.72 -6.74 14.18
C ASP A 8 12.61 -6.50 15.40
N GLY A 9 12.08 -6.78 16.60
CA GLY A 9 12.71 -6.38 17.85
C GLY A 9 12.83 -4.86 17.95
N ALA A 10 14.03 -4.33 18.11
CA ALA A 10 14.29 -2.90 18.16
C ALA A 10 14.54 -2.29 16.78
N LYS A 11 14.68 -3.13 15.73
CA LYS A 11 14.99 -2.67 14.38
C LYS A 11 13.71 -2.31 13.63
N VAL A 12 13.64 -1.09 13.13
CA VAL A 12 12.54 -0.65 12.26
C VAL A 12 12.80 -1.18 10.86
N LEU A 13 11.85 -1.94 10.31
CA LEU A 13 11.92 -2.49 8.96
C LEU A 13 11.30 -1.56 7.94
N LEU A 14 10.15 -0.97 8.27
CA LEU A 14 9.51 0.03 7.43
C LEU A 14 8.63 0.95 8.27
N LYS A 15 8.33 2.11 7.69
CA LYS A 15 7.37 3.08 8.22
C LYS A 15 6.42 3.47 7.11
N PHE A 16 5.18 3.76 7.46
CA PHE A 16 4.28 4.40 6.50
C PHE A 16 3.53 5.55 7.18
N THR A 17 3.34 6.61 6.42
CA THR A 17 2.72 7.86 6.89
C THR A 17 1.72 8.34 5.85
N MET A 18 0.50 8.65 6.27
CA MET A 18 -0.51 9.25 5.41
C MET A 18 -0.23 10.74 5.26
N ASN A 19 -0.12 11.20 4.02
CA ASN A 19 0.02 12.61 3.70
C ASN A 19 -1.36 13.29 3.59
N TRP A 20 -1.36 14.62 3.63
CA TRP A 20 -2.57 15.43 3.51
C TRP A 20 -3.30 15.25 2.17
N ASN A 21 -2.58 14.88 1.12
CA ASN A 21 -3.14 14.64 -0.22
C ASN A 21 -3.74 13.23 -0.41
N GLY A 22 -3.81 12.45 0.68
CA GLY A 22 -4.35 11.10 0.62
C GLY A 22 -3.39 10.03 0.14
N GLU A 23 -2.11 10.36 0.01
CA GLU A 23 -1.07 9.39 -0.33
C GLU A 23 -0.42 8.84 0.93
N ILE A 24 -0.07 7.55 0.90
CA ILE A 24 0.74 6.94 1.94
C ILE A 24 2.17 6.82 1.44
N VAL A 25 3.11 7.40 2.19
CA VAL A 25 4.54 7.23 1.92
C VAL A 25 5.05 6.07 2.75
N ILE A 26 5.65 5.08 2.08
CA ILE A 26 6.24 3.90 2.71
C ILE A 26 7.75 4.05 2.63
N GLN A 27 8.42 4.03 3.79
CA GLN A 27 9.87 4.08 3.88
C GLN A 27 10.37 2.73 4.36
N THR A 28 11.30 2.12 3.60
CA THR A 28 11.87 0.82 3.96
C THR A 28 13.30 0.97 4.43
N PHE A 29 13.69 0.08 5.34
CA PHE A 29 15.01 0.07 5.96
C PHE A 29 15.63 -1.33 5.95
N PHE A 30 15.24 -2.13 4.93
CA PHE A 30 15.75 -3.51 4.79
C PHE A 30 17.21 -3.54 4.41
N ASP A 31 17.61 -2.57 3.61
CA ASP A 31 18.95 -2.45 3.07
C ASP A 31 19.68 -1.29 3.77
N GLU A 32 20.98 -1.15 3.53
CA GLU A 32 21.77 -0.05 4.08
C GLU A 32 21.26 1.32 3.62
N VAL A 33 20.66 1.35 2.43
CA VAL A 33 20.06 2.58 1.88
C VAL A 33 18.54 2.48 2.00
N GLY A 34 17.96 3.46 2.69
CA GLY A 34 16.50 3.56 2.80
C GLY A 34 15.88 3.83 1.43
N LYS A 35 14.70 3.25 1.20
CA LYS A 35 13.95 3.46 -0.04
C LYS A 35 12.55 3.95 0.30
N ASN A 36 11.98 4.73 -0.61
CA ASN A 36 10.64 5.27 -0.48
C ASN A 36 9.73 4.72 -1.56
N TYR A 37 8.48 4.50 -1.20
CA TYR A 37 7.41 4.10 -2.12
C TYR A 37 6.17 4.93 -1.83
N ILE A 38 5.32 5.10 -2.83
CA ILE A 38 4.08 5.86 -2.70
C ILE A 38 2.91 4.93 -2.98
N PHE A 39 1.94 4.90 -2.08
CA PHE A 39 0.71 4.14 -2.21
C PHE A 39 -0.47 5.11 -2.24
N ARG A 40 -1.31 5.03 -3.28
CA ARG A 40 -2.43 5.95 -3.48
C ARG A 40 -3.55 5.29 -4.25
N GLN A 41 -4.71 5.91 -4.22
CA GLN A 41 -5.82 5.50 -5.08
C GLN A 41 -5.51 5.86 -6.53
N LYS A 42 -5.97 5.01 -7.44
CA LYS A 42 -5.78 5.17 -8.88
C LYS A 42 -7.12 5.10 -9.60
N GLY A 43 -7.18 5.79 -10.74
CA GLY A 43 -8.32 5.75 -11.64
C GLY A 43 -9.30 6.90 -11.41
N VAL A 44 -10.15 7.15 -12.41
CA VAL A 44 -11.16 8.21 -12.36
C VAL A 44 -12.17 7.95 -11.25
N PHE A 45 -12.53 6.68 -11.06
CA PHE A 45 -13.50 6.27 -10.03
C PHE A 45 -12.85 5.88 -8.72
N LYS A 46 -11.53 5.99 -8.60
CA LYS A 46 -10.78 5.59 -7.41
C LYS A 46 -11.11 4.16 -6.97
N ASP A 47 -11.20 3.25 -7.95
CA ASP A 47 -11.61 1.85 -7.75
C ASP A 47 -10.43 0.90 -7.53
N SER A 48 -9.21 1.42 -7.55
CA SER A 48 -8.01 0.63 -7.33
C SER A 48 -6.96 1.45 -6.61
N PHE A 49 -5.91 0.76 -6.14
CA PHE A 49 -4.77 1.37 -5.48
C PHE A 49 -3.50 1.01 -6.25
N ILE A 50 -2.53 1.89 -6.20
CA ILE A 50 -1.25 1.70 -6.88
C ILE A 50 -0.10 2.01 -5.93
N MET A 51 0.96 1.21 -6.00
CA MET A 51 2.23 1.51 -5.36
C MET A 51 3.27 1.82 -6.43
N THR A 52 3.94 2.96 -6.28
CA THR A 52 4.99 3.40 -7.21
C THR A 52 6.28 3.67 -6.44
N ASN A 53 7.40 3.72 -7.16
CA ASN A 53 8.62 4.30 -6.62
C ASN A 53 8.57 5.84 -6.76
N PRO A 54 9.54 6.59 -6.20
CA PRO A 54 9.52 8.06 -6.30
C PRO A 54 9.58 8.59 -7.73
N ASN A 55 10.07 7.80 -8.69
CA ASN A 55 10.14 8.18 -10.10
C ASN A 55 8.83 7.92 -10.84
N GLY A 56 7.80 7.43 -10.15
CA GLY A 56 6.51 7.15 -10.75
C GLY A 56 6.40 5.81 -11.45
N VAL A 57 7.39 4.94 -11.31
CA VAL A 57 7.32 3.59 -11.89
C VAL A 57 6.31 2.75 -11.10
N GLU A 58 5.34 2.18 -11.80
CA GLU A 58 4.32 1.33 -11.19
C GLU A 58 4.93 0.00 -10.76
N LEU A 59 4.74 -0.35 -9.51
CA LEU A 59 5.24 -1.60 -8.94
C LEU A 59 4.13 -2.62 -8.77
N LEU A 60 2.99 -2.21 -8.21
CA LEU A 60 1.84 -3.11 -8.09
C LEU A 60 0.54 -2.31 -8.11
N VAL A 61 -0.53 -3.01 -8.47
CA VAL A 61 -1.90 -2.50 -8.42
C VAL A 61 -2.72 -3.45 -7.57
N VAL A 62 -3.48 -2.89 -6.65
CA VAL A 62 -4.42 -3.63 -5.79
C VAL A 62 -5.81 -3.17 -6.13
N LYS A 63 -6.67 -4.10 -6.57
CA LYS A 63 -8.05 -3.80 -6.91
C LYS A 63 -8.98 -4.56 -5.98
N PRO A 64 -9.76 -3.88 -5.13
CA PRO A 64 -10.75 -4.56 -4.31
C PRO A 64 -11.94 -5.00 -5.16
N ASP A 65 -12.42 -6.20 -4.90
CA ASP A 65 -13.64 -6.75 -5.49
C ASP A 65 -14.66 -6.86 -4.36
N LEU A 66 -15.64 -5.95 -4.37
CA LEU A 66 -16.66 -5.88 -3.34
C LEU A 66 -17.73 -6.93 -3.58
N LYS A 67 -17.95 -7.77 -2.59
CA LYS A 67 -19.01 -8.77 -2.59
C LYS A 67 -20.12 -8.32 -1.66
N TRP A 68 -21.03 -7.51 -2.20
CA TRP A 68 -22.07 -6.83 -1.42
C TRP A 68 -22.94 -7.79 -0.60
N PHE A 69 -23.30 -8.94 -1.20
CA PHE A 69 -24.17 -9.91 -0.52
C PHE A 69 -23.47 -10.62 0.64
N GLU A 70 -22.17 -10.73 0.59
CA GLU A 70 -21.38 -11.36 1.64
C GLU A 70 -20.84 -10.35 2.65
N MET A 71 -21.05 -9.05 2.39
CA MET A 71 -20.47 -7.94 3.15
C MET A 71 -18.95 -8.09 3.31
N ASN A 72 -18.30 -8.53 2.24
CA ASN A 72 -16.90 -8.88 2.19
C ASN A 72 -16.28 -8.35 0.92
N TYR A 73 -14.96 -8.34 0.87
CA TYR A 73 -14.23 -7.99 -0.34
C TYR A 73 -12.95 -8.81 -0.43
N GLU A 74 -12.51 -9.02 -1.66
CA GLU A 74 -11.26 -9.69 -1.99
C GLU A 74 -10.39 -8.71 -2.76
N TYR A 75 -9.10 -8.97 -2.80
CA TYR A 75 -8.18 -8.15 -3.58
C TYR A 75 -7.65 -8.92 -4.77
N GLN A 76 -7.66 -8.27 -5.93
CA GLN A 76 -6.92 -8.70 -7.11
C GLN A 76 -5.62 -7.90 -7.13
N ILE A 77 -4.49 -8.60 -7.26
CA ILE A 77 -3.17 -7.98 -7.21
C ILE A 77 -2.45 -8.25 -8.51
N SER A 78 -1.95 -7.18 -9.12
CA SER A 78 -1.10 -7.26 -10.31
C SER A 78 0.25 -6.63 -9.98
N THR A 79 1.33 -7.32 -10.30
CA THR A 79 2.68 -6.83 -10.05
C THR A 79 3.42 -6.61 -11.37
N SER A 80 4.36 -5.67 -11.38
CA SER A 80 5.22 -5.42 -12.51
C SER A 80 6.53 -6.19 -12.38
N ASP A 81 7.29 -6.27 -13.46
CA ASP A 81 8.63 -6.87 -13.43
C ASP A 81 9.54 -6.13 -12.44
N ALA A 82 9.41 -4.80 -12.37
CA ALA A 82 10.17 -4.00 -11.42
C ALA A 82 9.89 -4.41 -9.97
N PHE A 83 8.65 -4.74 -9.64
CA PHE A 83 8.30 -5.23 -8.30
C PHE A 83 8.92 -6.60 -8.04
N GLU A 84 8.87 -7.50 -9.01
CA GLU A 84 9.38 -8.85 -8.85
C GLU A 84 10.89 -8.90 -8.61
N GLU A 85 11.61 -7.88 -9.03
CA GLU A 85 13.05 -7.74 -8.80
C GLU A 85 13.42 -7.19 -7.43
N LEU A 86 12.43 -6.71 -6.65
CA LEU A 86 12.72 -6.12 -5.35
C LEU A 86 13.04 -7.17 -4.29
N ASN A 87 13.99 -6.82 -3.42
CA ASN A 87 14.22 -7.59 -2.20
C ASN A 87 13.08 -7.33 -1.21
N HIS A 88 12.75 -8.33 -0.41
CA HIS A 88 11.72 -8.23 0.62
C HIS A 88 10.33 -7.86 0.05
N LYS A 89 10.05 -8.29 -1.19
CA LYS A 89 8.79 -7.98 -1.87
C LYS A 89 7.57 -8.51 -1.12
N ASP A 90 7.70 -9.62 -0.40
CA ASP A 90 6.60 -10.19 0.38
C ASP A 90 6.14 -9.23 1.49
N ILE A 91 7.09 -8.60 2.18
CA ILE A 91 6.77 -7.63 3.23
C ILE A 91 6.14 -6.38 2.61
N LEU A 92 6.65 -5.92 1.46
CA LEU A 92 6.06 -4.79 0.75
C LEU A 92 4.65 -5.10 0.30
N LEU A 93 4.39 -6.30 -0.21
CA LEU A 93 3.06 -6.73 -0.63
C LEU A 93 2.09 -6.74 0.56
N MET A 94 2.49 -7.34 1.68
CA MET A 94 1.67 -7.35 2.89
C MET A 94 1.36 -5.95 3.38
N ASN A 95 2.34 -5.05 3.32
CA ASN A 95 2.14 -3.66 3.70
C ASN A 95 1.17 -2.95 2.75
N ALA A 96 1.28 -3.19 1.44
CA ALA A 96 0.35 -2.65 0.46
C ALA A 96 -1.09 -3.10 0.73
N LEU A 97 -1.29 -4.38 1.07
CA LEU A 97 -2.61 -4.89 1.44
C LEU A 97 -3.13 -4.23 2.72
N HIS A 98 -2.27 -4.00 3.69
CA HIS A 98 -2.63 -3.30 4.92
C HIS A 98 -3.06 -1.85 4.60
N CYS A 99 -2.35 -1.17 3.73
CA CYS A 99 -2.70 0.18 3.30
C CYS A 99 -4.04 0.20 2.55
N ALA A 100 -4.29 -0.79 1.69
CA ALA A 100 -5.56 -0.92 0.99
C ALA A 100 -6.71 -1.13 1.99
N ASN A 101 -6.53 -1.99 2.98
CA ASN A 101 -7.51 -2.19 4.04
C ASN A 101 -7.79 -0.89 4.81
N TYR A 102 -6.77 -0.11 5.08
CA TYR A 102 -6.91 1.17 5.76
C TYR A 102 -7.80 2.12 4.96
N PHE A 103 -7.53 2.27 3.66
CA PHE A 103 -8.37 3.09 2.78
C PHE A 103 -9.79 2.56 2.68
N MET A 104 -9.97 1.25 2.52
CA MET A 104 -11.29 0.65 2.42
C MET A 104 -12.10 0.87 3.69
N THR A 105 -11.48 0.76 4.85
CA THR A 105 -12.13 1.00 6.13
C THR A 105 -12.63 2.45 6.24
N ILE A 106 -11.81 3.41 5.83
CA ILE A 106 -12.20 4.82 5.83
C ILE A 106 -13.37 5.05 4.86
N MET A 107 -13.28 4.52 3.65
CA MET A 107 -14.31 4.70 2.62
C MET A 107 -15.64 4.10 3.06
N MET A 108 -15.61 2.89 3.61
CA MET A 108 -16.83 2.21 4.09
C MET A 108 -17.43 2.92 5.31
N SER A 109 -16.61 3.47 6.19
CA SER A 109 -17.10 4.27 7.31
C SER A 109 -17.83 5.53 6.85
N GLY A 110 -17.37 6.15 5.76
CA GLY A 110 -18.02 7.32 5.19
C GLY A 110 -19.34 7.02 4.50
N MET A 111 -19.62 5.75 4.23
CA MET A 111 -20.86 5.30 3.58
C MET A 111 -21.97 4.91 4.58
N ALA A 112 -21.62 4.88 5.84
CA ALA A 112 -22.54 4.45 6.89
C ALA A 112 -23.55 5.55 7.32
#